data_d6fde6090696a82657532f9900bc81dc
#
_entry.id   d6fde6090696a82657532f9900bc81dc
#
_cell.length_a   1.000
_cell.length_b   1.000
_cell.length_c   1.000
_cell.angle_alpha   90.00
_cell.angle_beta   90.00
_cell.angle_gamma   90.00
#
_symmetry.space_group_name_H-M   'P 1'
#
loop_
_entity.id
_entity.type
_entity.pdbx_description
1 polymer ?
#
loop_
_entity_poly.entity_id
_entity_poly.type
_entity_poly.pdbx_seq_one_letter_code
_entity_poly.pdbx_strand_id
1 'polypeptide(L)'
;MDDVLLFANTMQEIRDILHTAKHFLEGELLLTLKEETIGKTASGVPFLGFLLKPQGIYLSQKKKKRLKKRIKEYRYKHECGAWNEEEYALHITPVLAHVAISRSRKYCNRILQGA
;
A
#
# COMPACT_ATOMS: atom_id res chain seq x y z
N MET A 1 -12.39 -6.19 -5.15
CA MET A 1 -11.32 -6.49 -4.21
C MET A 1 -11.87 -6.69 -2.81
N ASP A 2 -11.51 -7.79 -2.17
CA ASP A 2 -12.23 -8.28 -1.01
C ASP A 2 -11.33 -8.47 0.20
N ASP A 3 -10.41 -7.52 0.41
CA ASP A 3 -9.52 -7.52 1.57
C ASP A 3 -10.23 -6.93 2.78
N VAL A 4 -10.07 -7.58 3.92
CA VAL A 4 -10.70 -7.16 5.18
C VAL A 4 -9.64 -7.10 6.28
N LEU A 5 -9.68 -6.03 7.08
CA LEU A 5 -8.87 -5.87 8.28
C LEU A 5 -9.75 -5.93 9.51
N LEU A 6 -9.31 -6.72 10.50
CA LEU A 6 -9.97 -6.83 11.80
C LEU A 6 -8.97 -6.50 12.88
N PHE A 7 -9.38 -5.70 13.86
CA PHE A 7 -8.53 -5.29 14.99
C PHE A 7 -9.14 -5.70 16.31
N ALA A 8 -8.28 -6.11 17.25
CA ALA A 8 -8.67 -6.45 18.60
C ALA A 8 -7.53 -6.16 19.56
N ASN A 9 -7.82 -6.12 20.85
CA ASN A 9 -6.83 -5.81 21.89
C ASN A 9 -5.97 -7.01 22.29
N THR A 10 -6.47 -8.22 22.09
CA THR A 10 -5.75 -9.44 22.46
C THR A 10 -5.77 -10.46 21.32
N MET A 11 -4.82 -11.41 21.38
CA MET A 11 -4.77 -12.50 20.40
C MET A 11 -6.02 -13.37 20.45
N GLN A 12 -6.57 -13.60 21.63
CA GLN A 12 -7.78 -14.42 21.79
C GLN A 12 -8.98 -13.71 21.14
N GLU A 13 -9.14 -12.41 21.37
CA GLU A 13 -10.20 -11.63 20.75
C GLU A 13 -10.12 -11.66 19.22
N ILE A 14 -8.92 -11.51 18.66
CA ILE A 14 -8.76 -11.50 17.21
C ILE A 14 -9.10 -12.85 16.61
N ARG A 15 -8.76 -13.94 17.28
CA ARG A 15 -9.13 -15.29 16.84
C ARG A 15 -10.63 -15.53 16.89
N ASP A 16 -11.28 -15.05 17.94
CA ASP A 16 -12.73 -15.16 18.09
C ASP A 16 -13.45 -14.36 17.01
N ILE A 17 -13.01 -13.13 16.77
CA ILE A 17 -13.57 -12.27 15.71
C ILE A 17 -13.36 -12.92 14.33
N LEU A 18 -12.18 -13.45 14.08
CA LEU A 18 -11.86 -14.12 12.81
C LEU A 18 -12.74 -15.34 12.61
N HIS A 19 -12.90 -16.16 13.65
CA HIS A 19 -13.76 -17.33 13.59
C HIS A 19 -15.21 -16.95 13.28
N THR A 20 -15.74 -15.94 13.94
CA THR A 20 -17.11 -15.45 13.72
C THR A 20 -17.26 -14.89 12.32
N ALA A 21 -16.33 -14.07 11.86
CA ALA A 21 -16.35 -13.47 10.53
C ALA A 21 -16.27 -14.55 9.45
N LYS A 22 -15.39 -15.52 9.61
CA LYS A 22 -15.22 -16.63 8.68
C LYS A 22 -16.49 -17.49 8.58
N HIS A 23 -17.08 -17.80 9.72
CA HIS A 23 -18.32 -18.56 9.79
C HIS A 23 -19.46 -17.84 9.07
N PHE A 24 -19.58 -16.52 9.27
CA PHE A 24 -20.57 -15.69 8.60
C PHE A 24 -20.33 -15.64 7.08
N LEU A 25 -19.10 -15.36 6.65
CA LEU A 25 -18.79 -15.23 5.23
C LEU A 25 -18.95 -16.55 4.47
N GLU A 26 -18.47 -17.65 5.02
CA GLU A 26 -18.53 -18.95 4.38
C GLU A 26 -19.92 -19.58 4.49
N GLY A 27 -20.57 -19.44 5.66
CA GLY A 27 -21.87 -20.05 5.93
C GLY A 27 -23.04 -19.31 5.35
N GLU A 28 -23.11 -18.00 5.52
CA GLU A 28 -24.28 -17.21 5.09
C GLU A 28 -24.09 -16.51 3.76
N LEU A 29 -22.91 -16.00 3.45
CA LEU A 29 -22.64 -15.31 2.20
C LEU A 29 -22.00 -16.21 1.14
N LEU A 30 -21.66 -17.44 1.47
CA LEU A 30 -21.04 -18.43 0.58
C LEU A 30 -19.74 -17.91 -0.06
N LEU A 31 -18.99 -17.07 0.67
CA LEU A 31 -17.71 -16.54 0.26
C LEU A 31 -16.59 -17.34 0.94
N THR A 32 -15.52 -17.61 0.22
CA THR A 32 -14.37 -18.33 0.76
C THR A 32 -13.21 -17.38 0.99
N LEU A 33 -12.63 -17.42 2.20
CA LEU A 33 -11.43 -16.66 2.52
C LEU A 33 -10.20 -17.42 2.00
N LYS A 34 -9.35 -16.73 1.24
CA LYS A 34 -8.16 -17.35 0.64
C LYS A 34 -6.97 -17.39 1.58
N GLU A 35 -6.69 -16.28 2.23
CA GLU A 35 -5.54 -16.16 3.12
C GLU A 35 -5.92 -15.41 4.39
N GLU A 36 -5.32 -15.83 5.50
CA GLU A 36 -5.50 -15.21 6.80
C GLU A 36 -4.13 -14.96 7.43
N THR A 37 -3.91 -13.74 7.91
CA THR A 37 -2.68 -13.39 8.61
C THR A 37 -3.02 -12.67 9.91
N ILE A 38 -2.47 -13.15 11.01
CA ILE A 38 -2.62 -12.55 12.33
C ILE A 38 -1.27 -11.99 12.75
N GLY A 39 -1.24 -10.74 13.20
CA GLY A 39 0.00 -10.12 13.64
C GLY A 39 -0.24 -8.96 14.60
N LYS A 40 0.84 -8.42 15.11
CA LYS A 40 0.80 -7.25 16.00
C LYS A 40 0.79 -5.96 15.19
N THR A 41 -0.06 -5.02 15.58
CA THR A 41 -0.17 -3.71 14.93
C THR A 41 1.15 -2.93 15.00
N ALA A 42 1.89 -3.07 16.10
CA ALA A 42 3.16 -2.37 16.29
C ALA A 42 4.22 -2.74 15.23
N SER A 43 4.18 -3.96 14.72
CA SER A 43 5.11 -4.44 13.69
C SER A 43 4.75 -3.96 12.29
N GLY A 44 3.55 -3.37 12.14
CA GLY A 44 3.02 -2.97 10.85
C GLY A 44 2.15 -4.04 10.21
N VAL A 45 1.04 -3.61 9.61
CA VAL A 45 0.07 -4.49 8.95
C VAL A 45 0.10 -4.19 7.45
N PRO A 46 0.54 -5.14 6.62
CA PRO A 46 0.49 -4.95 5.16
C PRO A 46 -0.96 -4.96 4.67
N PHE A 47 -1.35 -3.94 3.95
CA PHE A 47 -2.70 -3.84 3.39
C PHE A 47 -2.72 -2.95 2.15
N LEU A 48 -3.20 -3.48 1.04
CA LEU A 48 -3.31 -2.78 -0.25
C LEU A 48 -2.00 -2.13 -0.73
N GLY A 49 -0.88 -2.75 -0.43
CA GLY A 49 0.44 -2.25 -0.82
C GLY A 49 1.04 -1.23 0.13
N PHE A 50 0.33 -0.88 1.18
CA PHE A 50 0.83 -0.01 2.24
C PHE A 50 1.19 -0.82 3.49
N LEU A 51 1.92 -0.20 4.38
CA LEU A 51 2.23 -0.74 5.68
C LEU A 51 1.55 0.15 6.73
N LEU A 52 0.55 -0.40 7.42
CA LEU A 52 -0.22 0.31 8.42
C LEU A 52 0.44 0.14 9.79
N LYS A 53 0.84 1.24 10.42
CA LYS A 53 1.41 1.27 11.77
C LYS A 53 0.61 2.22 12.65
N PRO A 54 0.70 2.11 13.99
CA PRO A 54 0.03 3.07 14.86
C PRO A 54 0.41 4.52 14.60
N GLN A 55 1.63 4.77 14.09
CA GLN A 55 2.13 6.10 13.78
C GLN A 55 1.61 6.65 12.44
N GLY A 56 1.07 5.81 11.59
CA GLY A 56 0.54 6.23 10.28
C GLY A 56 0.65 5.17 9.19
N ILE A 57 0.40 5.60 7.97
CA ILE A 57 0.42 4.76 6.78
C ILE A 57 1.77 4.96 6.07
N TYR A 58 2.43 3.87 5.74
CA TYR A 58 3.74 3.88 5.07
C TYR A 58 3.68 3.03 3.80
N LEU A 59 4.60 3.27 2.87
CA LEU A 59 4.76 2.41 1.70
C LEU A 59 5.47 1.12 2.11
N SER A 60 5.03 -0.02 1.56
CA SER A 60 5.76 -1.28 1.69
C SER A 60 7.09 -1.19 0.94
N GLN A 61 8.06 -2.03 1.28
CA GLN A 61 9.36 -2.06 0.59
C GLN A 61 9.20 -2.39 -0.90
N LYS A 62 8.31 -3.32 -1.20
CA LYS A 62 8.00 -3.69 -2.58
C LYS A 62 7.44 -2.50 -3.37
N LYS A 63 6.54 -1.73 -2.76
CA LYS A 63 5.94 -0.56 -3.40
C LYS A 63 6.95 0.57 -3.56
N LYS A 64 7.85 0.76 -2.60
CA LYS A 64 8.95 1.72 -2.70
C LYS A 64 9.87 1.42 -3.89
N LYS A 65 10.23 0.16 -4.09
CA LYS A 65 11.06 -0.27 -5.22
C LYS A 65 10.38 -0.01 -6.56
N ARG A 66 9.09 -0.35 -6.65
CA ARG A 66 8.29 -0.10 -7.86
C ARG A 66 8.17 1.40 -8.16
N LEU A 67 7.93 2.19 -7.14
CA LEU A 67 7.83 3.64 -7.24
C LEU A 67 9.13 4.24 -7.76
N LYS A 68 10.25 3.85 -7.16
CA LYS A 68 11.58 4.33 -7.58
C LYS A 68 11.85 4.01 -9.05
N LYS A 69 11.57 2.79 -9.47
CA LYS A 69 11.75 2.36 -10.86
C LYS A 69 10.88 3.18 -11.80
N ARG A 70 9.61 3.36 -11.47
CA ARG A 70 8.65 4.09 -12.30
C ARG A 70 9.02 5.56 -12.44
N ILE A 71 9.40 6.22 -11.35
CA ILE A 71 9.83 7.62 -11.38
C ILE A 71 11.07 7.79 -12.24
N LYS A 72 12.05 6.90 -12.12
CA LYS A 72 13.27 6.92 -12.93
C LYS A 72 12.97 6.75 -14.43
N GLU A 73 12.07 5.83 -14.77
CA GLU A 73 11.63 5.62 -16.16
C GLU A 73 10.95 6.86 -16.75
N TYR A 74 10.03 7.45 -16.01
CA TYR A 74 9.30 8.65 -16.44
C TYR A 74 10.23 9.83 -16.61
N ARG A 75 11.13 10.02 -15.67
CA ARG A 75 12.14 11.07 -15.72
C ARG A 75 13.07 10.91 -16.91
N TYR A 76 13.52 9.70 -17.18
CA TYR A 76 14.35 9.39 -18.33
C TYR A 76 13.62 9.75 -19.64
N LYS A 77 12.35 9.38 -19.79
CA LYS A 77 11.56 9.71 -20.97
C LYS A 77 11.40 11.21 -21.16
N HIS A 78 11.28 11.95 -20.09
CA HIS A 78 11.24 13.41 -20.14
C HIS A 78 12.59 14.00 -20.54
N GLU A 79 13.68 13.53 -19.95
CA GLU A 79 15.03 14.03 -20.20
C GLU A 79 15.51 13.72 -21.63
N CYS A 80 15.15 12.58 -22.19
CA CYS A 80 15.56 12.20 -23.55
C CYS A 80 14.64 12.78 -24.64
N GLY A 81 13.62 13.55 -24.27
CA GLY A 81 12.72 14.19 -25.22
C GLY A 81 11.56 13.34 -25.72
N ALA A 82 11.41 12.11 -25.23
CA ALA A 82 10.28 11.24 -25.60
C ALA A 82 8.96 11.82 -25.08
N TRP A 83 8.99 12.48 -23.94
CA TRP A 83 7.85 13.18 -23.35
C TRP A 83 8.18 14.67 -23.14
N ASN A 84 7.24 15.56 -23.48
CA ASN A 84 7.32 16.97 -23.09
C ASN A 84 6.88 17.14 -21.63
N GLU A 85 6.87 18.36 -21.12
CA GLU A 85 6.48 18.64 -19.73
C GLU A 85 5.04 18.25 -19.42
N GLU A 86 4.11 18.45 -20.37
CA GLU A 86 2.72 18.07 -20.17
C GLU A 86 2.55 16.56 -20.07
N GLU A 87 3.18 15.81 -20.97
CA GLU A 87 3.13 14.35 -20.94
C GLU A 87 3.76 13.79 -19.68
N TYR A 88 4.90 14.33 -19.27
CA TYR A 88 5.55 13.96 -18.03
C TYR A 88 4.63 14.22 -16.82
N ALA A 89 4.02 15.39 -16.75
CA ALA A 89 3.10 15.75 -15.68
C ALA A 89 1.87 14.82 -15.65
N LEU A 90 1.31 14.48 -16.81
CA LEU A 90 0.17 13.57 -16.90
C LEU A 90 0.48 12.18 -16.34
N HIS A 91 1.72 11.71 -16.51
CA HIS A 91 2.11 10.38 -16.02
C HIS A 91 2.57 10.40 -14.57
N ILE A 92 3.30 11.43 -14.14
CA ILE A 92 3.87 11.49 -12.80
C ILE A 92 2.87 11.91 -11.72
N THR A 93 1.91 12.78 -12.05
CA THR A 93 0.96 13.33 -11.08
C THR A 93 0.11 12.26 -10.40
N PRO A 94 -0.49 11.28 -11.11
CA PRO A 94 -1.25 10.21 -10.45
C PRO A 94 -0.40 9.35 -9.52
N VAL A 95 0.86 9.12 -9.88
CA VAL A 95 1.80 8.33 -9.06
C VAL A 95 2.08 9.05 -7.75
N LEU A 96 2.37 10.35 -7.81
CA LEU A 96 2.63 11.17 -6.63
C LEU A 96 1.39 11.32 -5.75
N ALA A 97 0.21 11.48 -6.36
CA ALA A 97 -1.05 11.58 -5.63
C ALA A 97 -1.34 10.30 -4.83
N HIS A 98 -1.10 9.13 -5.42
CA HIS A 98 -1.29 7.86 -4.74
C HIS A 98 -0.35 7.72 -3.53
N VAL A 99 0.90 8.16 -3.67
CA VAL A 99 1.90 8.11 -2.60
C VAL A 99 1.63 9.12 -1.49
N ALA A 100 0.95 10.22 -1.81
CA ALA A 100 0.64 11.28 -0.84
C ALA A 100 -0.23 10.80 0.33
N ILE A 101 -0.94 9.66 0.17
CA ILE A 101 -1.72 9.02 1.24
C ILE A 101 -0.80 8.55 2.38
N SER A 102 0.45 8.21 2.07
CA SER A 102 1.40 7.66 3.01
C SER A 102 2.38 8.70 3.55
N ARG A 103 3.09 8.37 4.64
CA ARG A 103 4.16 9.20 5.19
C ARG A 103 5.50 8.99 4.47
N SER A 104 5.46 8.85 3.17
CA SER A 104 6.66 8.60 2.35
C SER A 104 7.07 9.80 1.49
N ARG A 105 6.63 10.99 1.88
CA ARG A 105 6.90 12.22 1.14
C ARG A 105 8.40 12.50 1.01
N LYS A 106 9.16 12.30 2.08
CA LYS A 106 10.61 12.49 2.06
C LYS A 106 11.29 11.53 1.07
N TYR A 107 10.83 10.29 1.03
CA TYR A 107 11.34 9.29 0.11
C TYR A 107 11.07 9.68 -1.35
N CYS A 108 9.86 10.13 -1.64
CA CYS A 108 9.49 10.59 -2.99
C CYS A 108 10.33 11.79 -3.42
N ASN A 109 10.46 12.79 -2.55
CA ASN A 109 11.28 13.97 -2.84
C ASN A 109 12.73 13.61 -3.13
N ARG A 110 13.27 12.64 -2.39
CA ARG A 110 14.62 12.14 -2.60
C ARG A 110 14.78 11.52 -3.98
N ILE A 111 13.82 10.69 -4.40
CA ILE A 111 13.85 10.06 -5.73
C ILE A 111 13.73 11.10 -6.83
N LEU A 112 12.81 12.06 -6.68
CA LEU A 112 12.60 13.13 -7.66
C LEU A 112 13.83 14.02 -7.83
N GLN A 113 14.63 14.18 -6.78
CA GLN A 113 15.88 14.92 -6.82
C GLN A 113 17.04 14.11 -7.41
N GLY A 114 16.81 12.86 -7.78
CA GLY A 114 17.81 12.01 -8.38
C GLY A 114 18.77 11.32 -7.42
N ALA A 115 18.45 11.33 -6.15
CA ALA A 115 19.28 10.67 -5.15
C ALA A 115 18.94 9.18 -5.02
#